data_b74b63924f94d827b712954f85802e31
#
_entry.id   b74b63924f94d827b712954f85802e31
#
_cell.length_a   1.000
_cell.length_b   1.000
_cell.length_c   1.000
_cell.angle_alpha   90.00
_cell.angle_beta   90.00
_cell.angle_gamma   90.00
#
_symmetry.space_group_name_H-M   'P 1'
#
loop_
_entity.id
_entity.type
_entity.pdbx_description
1 polymer ?
#
loop_
_entity_poly.entity_id
_entity_poly.type
_entity_poly.pdbx_seq_one_letter_code
_entity_poly.pdbx_strand_id
1 'polypeptide(L)'
;QKQGKAAAKDSLLQVFTVMAIVLTLIPIVSIIATVVSKGYKGLHWGILTKDMALASVNDPIVAGGLGHALVGTILMVGGALIISFPIGVLTALYLTEIRGPLTRPIRFLVQAMSGVPSIVAGLFILSSLVYPVTKALSGMMGSLALTILMIPTIARTAEAVSYTHLTLPTIYS
;
A
#
# COMPACT_ATOMS: atom_id res chain seq x y z
N GLN A 1 -12.04 44.49 21.05
CA GLN A 1 -12.34 44.35 19.59
C GLN A 1 -11.46 43.29 18.88
N LYS A 2 -10.19 43.02 19.28
CA LYS A 2 -9.34 41.98 18.67
C LYS A 2 -9.81 40.56 18.99
N GLN A 3 -10.32 40.30 20.20
CA GLN A 3 -10.81 38.97 20.60
C GLN A 3 -12.08 38.53 19.85
N GLY A 4 -13.02 39.46 19.58
CA GLY A 4 -14.23 39.14 18.82
C GLY A 4 -13.96 38.77 17.35
N LYS A 5 -12.94 39.40 16.71
CA LYS A 5 -12.54 39.06 15.34
C LYS A 5 -11.80 37.68 15.25
N ALA A 6 -11.05 37.32 16.28
CA ALA A 6 -10.42 36.00 16.35
C ALA A 6 -11.48 34.90 16.53
N ALA A 7 -12.44 35.07 17.45
CA ALA A 7 -13.51 34.10 17.65
C ALA A 7 -14.40 33.92 16.40
N ALA A 8 -14.72 35.01 15.68
CA ALA A 8 -15.47 34.93 14.43
C ALA A 8 -14.70 34.18 13.34
N LYS A 9 -13.38 34.36 13.25
CA LYS A 9 -12.53 33.67 12.32
C LYS A 9 -12.42 32.16 12.63
N ASP A 10 -12.33 31.82 13.92
CA ASP A 10 -12.30 30.42 14.37
C ASP A 10 -13.62 29.70 14.07
N SER A 11 -14.78 30.38 14.32
CA SER A 11 -16.07 29.81 13.95
C SER A 11 -16.25 29.62 12.44
N LEU A 12 -15.77 30.55 11.64
CA LEU A 12 -15.77 30.42 10.17
C LEU A 12 -14.89 29.23 9.70
N LEU A 13 -13.71 29.09 10.27
CA LEU A 13 -12.81 27.95 9.96
C LEU A 13 -13.43 26.62 10.37
N GLN A 14 -14.10 26.55 11.52
CA GLN A 14 -14.81 25.35 11.95
C GLN A 14 -15.94 24.98 10.98
N VAL A 15 -16.79 25.94 10.59
CA VAL A 15 -17.85 25.69 9.61
C VAL A 15 -17.28 25.22 8.28
N PHE A 16 -16.22 25.86 7.79
CA PHE A 16 -15.56 25.47 6.55
C PHE A 16 -14.98 24.04 6.64
N THR A 17 -14.35 23.72 7.78
CA THR A 17 -13.80 22.37 8.02
C THR A 17 -14.91 21.32 8.03
N VAL A 18 -16.02 21.58 8.74
CA VAL A 18 -17.16 20.65 8.78
C VAL A 18 -17.77 20.48 7.39
N MET A 19 -17.95 21.57 6.64
CA MET A 19 -18.43 21.49 5.25
C MET A 19 -17.49 20.66 4.36
N ALA A 20 -16.19 20.86 4.47
CA ALA A 20 -15.21 20.09 3.71
C ALA A 20 -15.28 18.60 4.03
N ILE A 21 -15.42 18.23 5.31
CA ILE A 21 -15.59 16.83 5.75
C ILE A 21 -16.87 16.25 5.15
N VAL A 22 -18.00 16.95 5.26
CA VAL A 22 -19.28 16.47 4.72
C VAL A 22 -19.21 16.27 3.21
N LEU A 23 -18.66 17.25 2.48
CA LEU A 23 -18.47 17.15 1.03
C LEU A 23 -17.59 15.98 0.63
N THR A 24 -16.56 15.67 1.42
CA THR A 24 -15.68 14.51 1.17
C THR A 24 -16.37 13.18 1.47
N LEU A 25 -17.25 13.15 2.48
CA LEU A 25 -18.00 11.93 2.84
C LEU A 25 -19.06 11.54 1.82
N ILE A 26 -19.68 12.50 1.14
CA ILE A 26 -20.75 12.24 0.16
C ILE A 26 -20.31 11.23 -0.92
N PRO A 27 -19.21 11.43 -1.68
CA PRO A 27 -18.78 10.47 -2.70
C PRO A 27 -18.37 9.13 -2.09
N ILE A 28 -17.74 9.12 -0.92
CA ILE A 28 -17.32 7.89 -0.25
C ILE A 28 -18.53 7.04 0.13
N VAL A 29 -19.52 7.64 0.80
CA VAL A 29 -20.76 6.95 1.19
C VAL A 29 -21.53 6.49 -0.06
N SER A 30 -21.61 7.32 -1.11
CA SER A 30 -22.27 6.98 -2.37
C SER A 30 -21.62 5.77 -3.04
N ILE A 31 -20.30 5.71 -3.10
CA ILE A 31 -19.57 4.57 -3.66
C ILE A 31 -19.83 3.31 -2.84
N ILE A 32 -19.69 3.38 -1.52
CA ILE A 32 -19.92 2.24 -0.63
C ILE A 32 -21.37 1.74 -0.78
N ALA A 33 -22.35 2.65 -0.73
CA ALA A 33 -23.77 2.30 -0.89
C ALA A 33 -24.03 1.63 -2.24
N THR A 34 -23.43 2.14 -3.33
CA THR A 34 -23.57 1.56 -4.67
C THR A 34 -22.93 0.17 -4.75
N VAL A 35 -21.72 0.01 -4.23
CA VAL A 35 -21.02 -1.28 -4.21
C VAL A 35 -21.80 -2.30 -3.40
N VAL A 36 -22.26 -1.94 -2.21
CA VAL A 36 -23.04 -2.85 -1.36
C VAL A 36 -24.39 -3.19 -2.02
N SER A 37 -25.15 -2.19 -2.48
CA SER A 37 -26.49 -2.42 -3.03
C SER A 37 -26.50 -3.20 -4.34
N LYS A 38 -25.44 -3.09 -5.15
CA LYS A 38 -25.30 -3.86 -6.39
C LYS A 38 -24.53 -5.16 -6.21
N GLY A 39 -23.53 -5.16 -5.30
CA GLY A 39 -22.64 -6.30 -5.12
C GLY A 39 -23.20 -7.43 -4.26
N TYR A 40 -24.12 -7.14 -3.31
CA TYR A 40 -24.61 -8.17 -2.39
C TYR A 40 -25.29 -9.36 -3.10
N LYS A 41 -25.93 -9.10 -4.25
CA LYS A 41 -26.56 -10.15 -5.06
C LYS A 41 -25.56 -11.12 -5.70
N GLY A 42 -24.31 -10.67 -5.90
CA GLY A 42 -23.22 -11.48 -6.42
C GLY A 42 -22.46 -12.27 -5.33
N LEU A 43 -22.72 -12.01 -4.04
CA LEU A 43 -22.04 -12.69 -2.95
C LEU A 43 -22.55 -14.15 -2.85
N HIS A 44 -21.75 -15.06 -3.34
CA HIS A 44 -21.97 -16.50 -3.25
C HIS A 44 -20.63 -17.21 -3.05
N TRP A 45 -20.63 -18.41 -2.48
CA TRP A 45 -19.41 -19.14 -2.19
C TRP A 45 -18.54 -19.39 -3.43
N GLY A 46 -19.15 -19.54 -4.58
CA GLY A 46 -18.45 -19.68 -5.86
C GLY A 46 -17.58 -18.48 -6.26
N ILE A 47 -17.80 -17.28 -5.68
CA ILE A 47 -16.98 -16.09 -6.01
C ILE A 47 -15.51 -16.27 -5.61
N LEU A 48 -15.23 -17.07 -4.58
CA LEU A 48 -13.88 -17.35 -4.10
C LEU A 48 -13.20 -18.50 -4.84
N THR A 49 -13.98 -19.39 -5.46
CA THR A 49 -13.47 -20.64 -6.03
C THR A 49 -13.56 -20.73 -7.54
N LYS A 50 -14.45 -19.96 -8.16
CA LYS A 50 -14.62 -19.94 -9.62
C LYS A 50 -13.71 -18.91 -10.28
N ASP A 51 -13.40 -19.14 -11.54
CA ASP A 51 -12.65 -18.23 -12.39
C ASP A 51 -13.58 -17.40 -13.29
N MET A 52 -13.09 -16.25 -13.74
CA MET A 52 -13.79 -15.41 -14.74
C MET A 52 -13.55 -15.87 -16.19
N ALA A 53 -12.65 -16.82 -16.41
CA ALA A 53 -12.20 -17.19 -17.77
C ALA A 53 -13.32 -17.69 -18.70
N LEU A 54 -14.40 -18.22 -18.13
CA LEU A 54 -15.53 -18.76 -18.88
C LEU A 54 -16.81 -17.90 -18.75
N ALA A 55 -16.74 -16.77 -18.03
CA ALA A 55 -17.91 -15.91 -17.83
C ALA A 55 -17.97 -14.81 -18.89
N SER A 56 -19.13 -14.69 -19.53
CA SER A 56 -19.46 -13.62 -20.48
C SER A 56 -20.22 -12.49 -19.78
N VAL A 57 -20.20 -11.30 -20.38
CA VAL A 57 -20.96 -10.13 -19.87
C VAL A 57 -22.47 -10.39 -19.79
N ASN A 58 -22.97 -11.34 -20.59
CA ASN A 58 -24.38 -11.71 -20.64
C ASN A 58 -24.74 -12.88 -19.70
N ASP A 59 -23.76 -13.47 -19.01
CA ASP A 59 -24.02 -14.59 -18.13
C ASP A 59 -24.58 -14.10 -16.77
N PRO A 60 -25.30 -14.96 -16.05
CA PRO A 60 -25.76 -14.63 -14.70
C PRO A 60 -24.60 -14.19 -13.79
N ILE A 61 -24.86 -13.24 -12.87
CA ILE A 61 -23.87 -12.69 -11.92
C ILE A 61 -23.11 -13.79 -11.15
N VAL A 62 -23.72 -14.95 -10.98
CA VAL A 62 -23.13 -16.11 -10.27
C VAL A 62 -22.27 -17.03 -11.15
N ALA A 63 -22.14 -16.75 -12.45
CA ALA A 63 -21.37 -17.61 -13.37
C ALA A 63 -19.85 -17.49 -13.19
N GLY A 64 -19.36 -16.28 -12.85
CA GLY A 64 -17.95 -16.00 -12.64
C GLY A 64 -17.52 -15.96 -11.18
N GLY A 65 -16.19 -15.84 -10.96
CA GLY A 65 -15.59 -15.72 -9.64
C GLY A 65 -14.24 -14.99 -9.67
N LEU A 66 -13.70 -14.75 -8.48
CA LEU A 66 -12.43 -14.04 -8.24
C LEU A 66 -11.30 -14.99 -7.82
N GLY A 67 -11.51 -16.30 -7.88
CA GLY A 67 -10.55 -17.30 -7.38
C GLY A 67 -9.14 -17.10 -7.95
N HIS A 68 -9.02 -16.97 -9.26
CA HIS A 68 -7.76 -16.72 -9.94
C HIS A 68 -7.08 -15.41 -9.50
N ALA A 69 -7.86 -14.34 -9.28
CA ALA A 69 -7.35 -13.05 -8.84
C ALA A 69 -6.83 -13.11 -7.39
N LEU A 70 -7.53 -13.83 -6.51
CA LEU A 70 -7.12 -14.04 -5.12
C LEU A 70 -5.82 -14.83 -5.05
N VAL A 71 -5.75 -15.96 -5.74
CA VAL A 71 -4.55 -16.79 -5.80
C VAL A 71 -3.37 -16.00 -6.40
N GLY A 72 -3.59 -15.31 -7.51
CA GLY A 72 -2.58 -14.45 -8.14
C GLY A 72 -2.06 -13.38 -7.19
N THR A 73 -2.93 -12.70 -6.46
CA THR A 73 -2.55 -11.68 -5.47
C THR A 73 -1.73 -12.29 -4.33
N ILE A 74 -2.17 -13.42 -3.78
CA ILE A 74 -1.44 -14.11 -2.69
C ILE A 74 -0.04 -14.53 -3.14
N LEU A 75 0.07 -15.09 -4.34
CA LEU A 75 1.36 -15.51 -4.88
C LEU A 75 2.29 -14.33 -5.16
N MET A 76 1.77 -13.24 -5.76
CA MET A 76 2.57 -12.04 -6.05
C MET A 76 3.01 -11.32 -4.79
N VAL A 77 2.10 -11.10 -3.85
CA VAL A 77 2.42 -10.44 -2.58
C VAL A 77 3.31 -11.33 -1.71
N GLY A 78 3.04 -12.63 -1.65
CA GLY A 78 3.87 -13.60 -0.94
C GLY A 78 5.30 -13.62 -1.49
N GLY A 79 5.46 -13.68 -2.81
CA GLY A 79 6.78 -13.60 -3.46
C GLY A 79 7.51 -12.29 -3.17
N ALA A 80 6.79 -11.16 -3.20
CA ALA A 80 7.34 -9.86 -2.85
C ALA A 80 7.78 -9.80 -1.37
N LEU A 81 6.98 -10.34 -0.44
CA LEU A 81 7.30 -10.39 0.98
C LEU A 81 8.55 -11.23 1.29
N ILE A 82 8.69 -12.39 0.68
CA ILE A 82 9.86 -13.27 0.88
C ILE A 82 11.16 -12.51 0.59
N ILE A 83 11.16 -11.63 -0.39
CA ILE A 83 12.35 -10.86 -0.78
C ILE A 83 12.44 -9.56 0.05
N SER A 84 11.35 -8.78 0.12
CA SER A 84 11.38 -7.43 0.72
C SER A 84 11.49 -7.45 2.23
N PHE A 85 10.92 -8.45 2.91
CA PHE A 85 10.91 -8.51 4.37
C PHE A 85 12.32 -8.64 4.97
N PRO A 86 13.15 -9.64 4.58
CA PRO A 86 14.50 -9.74 5.11
C PRO A 86 15.36 -8.54 4.76
N ILE A 87 15.26 -8.01 3.54
CA ILE A 87 16.03 -6.83 3.12
C ILE A 87 15.62 -5.60 3.93
N GLY A 88 14.32 -5.36 4.08
CA GLY A 88 13.79 -4.21 4.82
C GLY A 88 14.15 -4.25 6.30
N VAL A 89 13.99 -5.41 6.95
CA VAL A 89 14.33 -5.60 8.37
C VAL A 89 15.84 -5.46 8.60
N LEU A 90 16.67 -6.09 7.78
CA LEU A 90 18.13 -5.95 7.89
C LEU A 90 18.59 -4.51 7.66
N THR A 91 17.93 -3.80 6.72
CA THR A 91 18.17 -2.36 6.51
C THR A 91 17.84 -1.55 7.75
N ALA A 92 16.70 -1.80 8.39
CA ALA A 92 16.29 -1.13 9.62
C ALA A 92 17.28 -1.39 10.76
N LEU A 93 17.66 -2.65 10.99
CA LEU A 93 18.64 -3.03 12.00
C LEU A 93 19.99 -2.35 11.76
N TYR A 94 20.44 -2.29 10.51
CA TYR A 94 21.66 -1.57 10.18
C TYR A 94 21.58 -0.07 10.53
N LEU A 95 20.46 0.58 10.22
CA LEU A 95 20.24 2.00 10.45
C LEU A 95 20.12 2.35 11.96
N THR A 96 19.63 1.41 12.79
CA THR A 96 19.41 1.65 14.23
C THR A 96 20.59 1.22 15.08
N GLU A 97 21.19 0.06 14.81
CA GLU A 97 22.20 -0.58 15.66
C GLU A 97 23.64 -0.24 15.25
N ILE A 98 23.96 -0.33 13.96
CA ILE A 98 25.37 -0.30 13.51
C ILE A 98 25.90 1.12 13.38
N ARG A 99 25.07 2.10 12.97
CA ARG A 99 25.44 3.52 12.82
C ARG A 99 26.76 3.77 12.09
N GLY A 100 27.05 2.98 11.06
CA GLY A 100 28.28 3.05 10.29
C GLY A 100 28.29 4.15 9.23
N PRO A 101 29.37 4.26 8.43
CA PRO A 101 29.53 5.29 7.40
C PRO A 101 28.45 5.22 6.30
N LEU A 102 27.87 4.04 6.07
CA LEU A 102 26.81 3.82 5.09
C LEU A 102 25.41 4.21 5.61
N THR A 103 25.24 4.55 6.88
CA THR A 103 23.93 4.92 7.44
C THR A 103 23.28 6.09 6.68
N ARG A 104 24.06 7.14 6.37
CA ARG A 104 23.53 8.31 5.62
C ARG A 104 23.09 7.95 4.20
N PRO A 105 23.92 7.30 3.36
CA PRO A 105 23.50 6.93 2.01
C PRO A 105 22.36 5.93 1.98
N ILE A 106 22.32 4.92 2.88
CA ILE A 106 21.21 3.96 2.95
C ILE A 106 19.92 4.66 3.36
N ARG A 107 19.94 5.55 4.35
CA ARG A 107 18.78 6.34 4.75
C ARG A 107 18.27 7.21 3.60
N PHE A 108 19.15 7.84 2.86
CA PHE A 108 18.81 8.61 1.67
C PHE A 108 18.14 7.72 0.61
N LEU A 109 18.67 6.52 0.32
CA LEU A 109 18.07 5.58 -0.62
C LEU A 109 16.66 5.16 -0.19
N VAL A 110 16.48 4.77 1.07
CA VAL A 110 15.16 4.40 1.61
C VAL A 110 14.16 5.56 1.48
N GLN A 111 14.60 6.80 1.73
CA GLN A 111 13.76 7.98 1.57
C GLN A 111 13.42 8.24 0.10
N ALA A 112 14.39 8.17 -0.79
CA ALA A 112 14.19 8.35 -2.22
C ALA A 112 13.23 7.31 -2.80
N MET A 113 13.43 6.02 -2.46
CA MET A 113 12.55 4.94 -2.88
C MET A 113 11.11 5.11 -2.38
N SER A 114 10.90 5.65 -1.18
CA SER A 114 9.56 5.91 -0.65
C SER A 114 8.80 7.00 -1.42
N GLY A 115 9.50 7.86 -2.16
CA GLY A 115 8.90 8.88 -3.02
C GLY A 115 8.60 8.40 -4.44
N VAL A 116 8.99 7.18 -4.80
CA VAL A 116 8.77 6.66 -6.15
C VAL A 116 7.29 6.30 -6.36
N PRO A 117 6.60 6.89 -7.35
CA PRO A 117 5.25 6.48 -7.71
C PRO A 117 5.22 5.00 -8.13
N SER A 118 4.19 4.27 -7.71
CA SER A 118 4.05 2.83 -8.00
C SER A 118 4.08 2.50 -9.49
N ILE A 119 3.55 3.40 -10.32
CA ILE A 119 3.58 3.28 -11.79
C ILE A 119 5.03 3.24 -12.30
N VAL A 120 5.91 4.08 -11.74
CA VAL A 120 7.33 4.13 -12.15
C VAL A 120 8.04 2.83 -11.81
N ALA A 121 7.80 2.25 -10.63
CA ALA A 121 8.35 0.95 -10.26
C ALA A 121 7.89 -0.17 -11.20
N GLY A 122 6.59 -0.19 -11.55
CA GLY A 122 6.04 -1.13 -12.51
C GLY A 122 6.64 -0.98 -13.91
N LEU A 123 6.75 0.26 -14.42
CA LEU A 123 7.36 0.56 -15.71
C LEU A 123 8.86 0.22 -15.73
N PHE A 124 9.55 0.44 -14.63
CA PHE A 124 10.95 0.06 -14.50
C PHE A 124 11.15 -1.45 -14.67
N ILE A 125 10.39 -2.27 -13.97
CA ILE A 125 10.44 -3.73 -14.13
C ILE A 125 10.03 -4.16 -15.53
N LEU A 126 8.99 -3.54 -16.09
CA LEU A 126 8.53 -3.81 -17.45
C LEU A 126 9.63 -3.58 -18.48
N SER A 127 10.30 -2.42 -18.41
CA SER A 127 11.32 -2.03 -19.38
C SER A 127 12.66 -2.73 -19.17
N SER A 128 13.06 -2.99 -17.92
CA SER A 128 14.38 -3.52 -17.59
C SER A 128 14.45 -5.06 -17.53
N LEU A 129 13.35 -5.72 -17.22
CA LEU A 129 13.30 -7.19 -17.05
C LEU A 129 12.32 -7.87 -17.99
N VAL A 130 11.09 -7.35 -18.13
CA VAL A 130 10.08 -8.04 -18.95
C VAL A 130 10.46 -7.99 -20.43
N TYR A 131 10.69 -6.81 -20.99
CA TYR A 131 11.02 -6.69 -22.42
C TYR A 131 12.31 -7.37 -22.83
N PRO A 132 13.46 -7.16 -22.14
CA PRO A 132 14.73 -7.75 -22.62
C PRO A 132 14.92 -9.21 -22.19
N VAL A 133 14.34 -9.66 -21.06
CA VAL A 133 14.66 -10.97 -20.46
C VAL A 133 13.53 -11.98 -20.68
N THR A 134 12.35 -11.71 -20.13
CA THR A 134 11.26 -12.70 -20.10
C THR A 134 10.35 -12.62 -21.31
N LYS A 135 10.24 -11.48 -21.96
CA LYS A 135 9.34 -11.17 -23.09
C LYS A 135 7.88 -11.54 -22.82
N ALA A 136 7.54 -11.83 -21.56
CA ALA A 136 6.20 -12.20 -21.12
C ALA A 136 5.90 -11.59 -19.74
N LEU A 137 4.67 -11.13 -19.56
CA LEU A 137 4.16 -10.71 -18.26
C LEU A 137 3.97 -11.95 -17.38
N SER A 138 4.45 -11.89 -16.16
CA SER A 138 4.31 -12.98 -15.19
C SER A 138 4.11 -12.45 -13.77
N GLY A 139 3.50 -13.29 -12.91
CA GLY A 139 3.33 -12.96 -11.49
C GLY A 139 4.67 -12.71 -10.79
N MET A 140 5.75 -13.36 -11.23
CA MET A 140 7.09 -13.15 -10.68
C MET A 140 7.62 -11.73 -10.98
N MET A 141 7.37 -11.19 -12.16
CA MET A 141 7.73 -9.80 -12.50
C MET A 141 6.88 -8.81 -11.70
N GLY A 142 5.59 -9.13 -11.47
CA GLY A 142 4.72 -8.38 -10.56
C GLY A 142 5.26 -8.39 -9.12
N SER A 143 5.71 -9.54 -8.62
CA SER A 143 6.33 -9.65 -7.29
C SER A 143 7.59 -8.78 -7.17
N LEU A 144 8.44 -8.73 -8.18
CA LEU A 144 9.64 -7.87 -8.18
C LEU A 144 9.28 -6.39 -8.17
N ALA A 145 8.27 -5.97 -8.93
CA ALA A 145 7.79 -4.59 -8.89
C ALA A 145 7.25 -4.22 -7.49
N LEU A 146 6.47 -5.10 -6.87
CA LEU A 146 5.99 -4.92 -5.50
C LEU A 146 7.14 -4.90 -4.48
N THR A 147 8.17 -5.73 -4.67
CA THR A 147 9.36 -5.77 -3.79
C THR A 147 10.02 -4.40 -3.69
N ILE A 148 10.21 -3.69 -4.82
CA ILE A 148 10.81 -2.35 -4.84
C ILE A 148 10.02 -1.37 -3.97
N LEU A 149 8.69 -1.46 -3.99
CA LEU A 149 7.82 -0.57 -3.19
C LEU A 149 7.75 -0.98 -1.72
N MET A 150 7.86 -2.27 -1.43
CA MET A 150 7.72 -2.81 -0.06
C MET A 150 8.98 -2.62 0.77
N ILE A 151 10.19 -2.70 0.19
CA ILE A 151 11.46 -2.55 0.93
C ILE A 151 11.49 -1.26 1.77
N PRO A 152 11.28 -0.05 1.21
CA PRO A 152 11.34 1.17 2.00
C PRO A 152 10.25 1.27 3.06
N THR A 153 9.06 0.73 2.80
CA THR A 153 7.95 0.71 3.75
C THR A 153 8.28 -0.17 4.95
N ILE A 154 8.79 -1.39 4.71
CA ILE A 154 9.20 -2.32 5.76
C ILE A 154 10.38 -1.74 6.56
N ALA A 155 11.40 -1.19 5.87
CA ALA A 155 12.55 -0.61 6.53
C ALA A 155 12.17 0.53 7.49
N ARG A 156 11.30 1.45 7.06
CA ARG A 156 10.83 2.55 7.91
C ARG A 156 9.98 2.08 9.09
N THR A 157 9.08 1.13 8.85
CA THR A 157 8.23 0.60 9.91
C THR A 157 9.06 -0.15 10.95
N ALA A 158 10.00 -0.99 10.50
CA ALA A 158 10.91 -1.71 11.40
C ALA A 158 11.85 -0.76 12.16
N GLU A 159 12.36 0.30 11.52
CA GLU A 159 13.16 1.34 12.17
C GLU A 159 12.35 2.03 13.28
N ALA A 160 11.10 2.41 13.02
CA ALA A 160 10.23 3.06 14.01
C ALA A 160 9.95 2.15 15.22
N VAL A 161 9.70 0.86 15.00
CA VAL A 161 9.49 -0.13 16.06
C VAL A 161 10.76 -0.32 16.88
N SER A 162 11.93 -0.41 16.25
CA SER A 162 13.22 -0.55 16.94
C SER A 162 13.49 0.62 17.88
N TYR A 163 13.21 1.85 17.46
CA TYR A 163 13.35 3.02 18.33
C TYR A 163 12.45 2.97 19.56
N THR A 164 11.20 2.53 19.44
CA THR A 164 10.27 2.50 20.56
C THR A 164 10.61 1.42 21.59
N HIS A 165 11.17 0.29 21.15
CA HIS A 165 11.49 -0.83 22.05
C HIS A 165 12.90 -0.78 22.65
N LEU A 166 13.88 -0.18 21.98
CA LEU A 166 15.27 -0.13 22.44
C LEU A 166 15.59 1.11 23.29
N THR A 167 14.77 2.16 23.25
CA THR A 167 15.00 3.38 24.06
C THR A 167 14.36 3.37 25.45
N LEU A 168 13.54 2.35 25.77
CA LEU A 168 12.86 2.25 27.07
C LEU A 168 13.74 1.84 28.28
N PRO A 169 14.91 1.15 28.16
CA PRO A 169 15.68 0.73 29.33
C PRO A 169 16.57 1.80 29.96
N THR A 170 16.80 2.96 29.35
CA THR A 170 17.78 3.95 29.82
C THR A 170 17.23 4.99 30.80
N ILE A 171 15.97 4.88 31.26
CA ILE A 171 15.39 5.81 32.25
C ILE A 171 15.67 5.37 33.69
N TYR A 172 16.29 4.21 33.93
CA TYR A 172 16.58 3.67 35.27
C TYR A 172 18.06 3.35 35.52
N SER A 173 18.97 4.13 34.95
CA SER A 173 20.37 4.06 35.39
C SER A 173 20.94 5.45 35.67
#